data_d0554b009208218996ca9e746476b1a2
#
_entry.id   d0554b009208218996ca9e746476b1a2
#
_cell.length_a   1.000
_cell.length_b   1.000
_cell.length_c   1.000
_cell.angle_alpha   90.00
_cell.angle_beta   90.00
_cell.angle_gamma   90.00
#
_symmetry.space_group_name_H-M   'P 1'
#
loop_
_entity.id
_entity.type
_entity.pdbx_description
1 polymer ?
#
loop_
_entity_poly.entity_id
_entity_poly.type
_entity_poly.pdbx_seq_one_letter_code
_entity_poly.pdbx_strand_id
1 'polypeptide(L)'
;MNNETAQQIAELVRPSLHHLGIELVDVRWSGRGQGAVLRLIIDRDGGVSLDDCERVSKAASAVLDAYDPIDSSYRLEVSSPGAERPLRTLDDWRNALGRRVNVRLRAGDGEGVLEGILVSISAGANGATLDHVANGGKAELEMREKHRSRVEALELDEVIAARIVVDI
;
A
#
# COMPACT_ATOMS: atom_id res chain seq x y z
N MET A 1 17.49 -15.89 6.66
CA MET A 1 18.06 -15.44 5.35
C MET A 1 19.07 -14.35 5.64
N ASN A 2 20.24 -14.44 5.08
CA ASN A 2 21.26 -13.40 5.22
C ASN A 2 21.06 -12.29 4.16
N ASN A 3 21.78 -11.18 4.29
CA ASN A 3 21.71 -10.05 3.37
C ASN A 3 22.11 -10.43 1.93
N GLU A 4 23.05 -11.32 1.76
CA GLU A 4 23.51 -11.77 0.44
C GLU A 4 22.42 -12.53 -0.32
N THR A 5 21.69 -13.40 0.36
CA THR A 5 20.57 -14.15 -0.25
C THR A 5 19.44 -13.22 -0.65
N ALA A 6 19.10 -12.24 0.20
CA ALA A 6 18.09 -11.24 -0.13
C ALA A 6 18.47 -10.41 -1.35
N GLN A 7 19.73 -9.99 -1.43
CA GLN A 7 20.26 -9.26 -2.57
C GLN A 7 20.27 -10.10 -3.85
N GLN A 8 20.65 -11.36 -3.75
CA GLN A 8 20.63 -12.31 -4.87
C GLN A 8 19.19 -12.48 -5.40
N ILE A 9 18.21 -12.66 -4.52
CA ILE A 9 16.79 -12.76 -4.90
C ILE A 9 16.34 -11.48 -5.59
N ALA A 10 16.68 -10.31 -5.06
CA ALA A 10 16.36 -9.03 -5.66
C ALA A 10 16.93 -8.90 -7.07
N GLU A 11 18.18 -9.26 -7.28
CA GLU A 11 18.83 -9.23 -8.60
C GLU A 11 18.21 -10.19 -9.61
N LEU A 12 17.77 -11.38 -9.16
CA LEU A 12 17.10 -12.36 -10.00
C LEU A 12 15.70 -11.92 -10.43
N VAL A 13 14.95 -11.32 -9.52
CA VAL A 13 13.53 -10.97 -9.72
C VAL A 13 13.35 -9.61 -10.41
N ARG A 14 14.23 -8.66 -10.13
CA ARG A 14 14.09 -7.27 -10.60
C ARG A 14 13.91 -7.12 -12.11
N PRO A 15 14.62 -7.83 -13.00
CA PRO A 15 14.42 -7.70 -14.45
C PRO A 15 13.01 -8.07 -14.90
N SER A 16 12.42 -9.11 -14.33
CA SER A 16 11.04 -9.54 -14.64
C SER A 16 10.00 -8.52 -14.21
N LEU A 17 10.19 -7.92 -13.03
CA LEU A 17 9.31 -6.87 -12.52
C LEU A 17 9.43 -5.59 -13.35
N HIS A 18 10.65 -5.21 -13.69
CA HIS A 18 10.91 -4.06 -14.56
C HIS A 18 10.20 -4.19 -15.92
N HIS A 19 10.19 -5.38 -16.49
CA HIS A 19 9.47 -5.68 -17.73
C HIS A 19 7.95 -5.49 -17.59
N LEU A 20 7.40 -5.68 -16.41
CA LEU A 20 6.00 -5.43 -16.08
C LEU A 20 5.70 -3.95 -15.72
N GLY A 21 6.70 -3.08 -15.70
CA GLY A 21 6.57 -1.70 -15.27
C GLY A 21 6.47 -1.54 -13.76
N ILE A 22 6.99 -2.49 -13.00
CA ILE A 22 6.89 -2.56 -11.54
C ILE A 22 8.30 -2.50 -10.93
N GLU A 23 8.44 -1.73 -9.85
CA GLU A 23 9.68 -1.61 -9.10
C GLU A 23 9.68 -2.56 -7.90
N LEU A 24 10.79 -3.26 -7.69
CA LEU A 24 11.05 -4.01 -6.47
C LEU A 24 11.68 -3.06 -5.43
N VAL A 25 10.96 -2.80 -4.35
CA VAL A 25 11.39 -1.88 -3.29
C VAL A 25 12.22 -2.60 -2.25
N ASP A 26 11.80 -3.81 -1.83
CA ASP A 26 12.47 -4.56 -0.77
C ASP A 26 12.15 -6.05 -0.86
N VAL A 27 13.00 -6.84 -0.25
CA VAL A 27 12.83 -8.30 -0.07
C VAL A 27 12.94 -8.62 1.41
N ARG A 28 11.90 -9.21 1.97
CA ARG A 28 11.82 -9.55 3.39
C ARG A 28 11.57 -11.03 3.61
N TRP A 29 12.20 -11.57 4.62
CA TRP A 29 12.01 -12.93 5.06
C TRP A 29 11.49 -12.96 6.49
N SER A 30 10.46 -13.75 6.74
CA SER A 30 9.92 -13.97 8.07
C SER A 30 9.56 -15.43 8.30
N GLY A 31 9.51 -15.82 9.57
CA GLY A 31 9.19 -17.20 9.94
C GLY A 31 10.36 -18.18 9.80
N ARG A 32 10.08 -19.44 10.11
CA ARG A 32 11.04 -20.56 10.03
C ARG A 32 10.32 -21.83 9.59
N GLY A 33 11.07 -22.73 8.96
CA GLY A 33 10.56 -24.04 8.55
C GLY A 33 9.36 -23.90 7.59
N GLN A 34 8.30 -24.63 7.87
CA GLN A 34 7.08 -24.62 7.04
C GLN A 34 6.29 -23.31 7.10
N GLY A 35 6.57 -22.46 8.10
CA GLY A 35 5.96 -21.13 8.22
C GLY A 35 6.79 -20.01 7.62
N ALA A 36 7.86 -20.31 6.89
CA ALA A 36 8.70 -19.30 6.26
C ALA A 36 7.97 -18.59 5.14
N VAL A 37 8.09 -17.27 5.11
CA VAL A 37 7.49 -16.38 4.11
C VAL A 37 8.55 -15.50 3.50
N LEU A 38 8.64 -15.55 2.18
CA LEU A 38 9.39 -14.59 1.38
C LEU A 38 8.43 -13.51 0.89
N ARG A 39 8.63 -12.29 1.31
CA ARG A 39 7.79 -11.16 0.92
C ARG A 39 8.54 -10.23 -0.01
N LEU A 40 7.98 -10.00 -1.18
CA LEU A 40 8.45 -9.00 -2.13
C LEU A 40 7.62 -7.74 -1.97
N ILE A 41 8.28 -6.63 -1.67
CA ILE A 41 7.65 -5.32 -1.59
C ILE A 41 7.83 -4.63 -2.94
N ILE A 42 6.73 -4.32 -3.59
CA ILE A 42 6.71 -3.74 -4.94
C ILE A 42 5.98 -2.41 -4.95
N ASP A 43 6.35 -1.55 -5.87
CA ASP A 43 5.67 -0.27 -6.10
C ASP A 43 5.54 0.01 -7.60
N ARG A 44 4.65 0.92 -7.92
CA ARG A 44 4.36 1.35 -9.28
C ARG A 44 3.74 2.73 -9.25
N ASP A 45 4.03 3.55 -10.27
CA ASP A 45 3.36 4.82 -10.47
C ASP A 45 1.84 4.62 -10.60
N GLY A 46 1.09 5.39 -9.81
CA GLY A 46 -0.36 5.25 -9.74
C GLY A 46 -0.86 4.15 -8.81
N GLY A 47 0.03 3.45 -8.14
CA GLY A 47 -0.28 2.38 -7.19
C GLY A 47 -0.34 0.98 -7.81
N VAL A 48 -0.19 -0.01 -6.94
CA VAL A 48 -0.20 -1.43 -7.29
C VAL A 48 -1.62 -1.98 -7.17
N SER A 49 -2.11 -2.64 -8.21
CA SER A 49 -3.39 -3.35 -8.20
C SER A 49 -3.22 -4.79 -7.73
N LEU A 50 -4.34 -5.46 -7.42
CA LEU A 50 -4.35 -6.90 -7.14
C LEU A 50 -3.84 -7.71 -8.33
N ASP A 51 -4.21 -7.31 -9.54
CA ASP A 51 -3.76 -7.92 -10.78
C ASP A 51 -2.23 -7.79 -10.95
N ASP A 52 -1.66 -6.64 -10.61
CA ASP A 52 -0.20 -6.43 -10.58
C ASP A 52 0.47 -7.39 -9.59
N CYS A 53 -0.09 -7.59 -8.40
CA CYS A 53 0.43 -8.55 -7.42
C CYS A 53 0.41 -9.99 -7.95
N GLU A 54 -0.65 -10.39 -8.63
CA GLU A 54 -0.74 -11.72 -9.26
C GLU A 54 0.31 -11.91 -10.36
N ARG A 55 0.49 -10.93 -11.21
CA ARG A 55 1.52 -10.96 -12.27
C ARG A 55 2.91 -11.06 -11.70
N VAL A 56 3.21 -10.27 -10.69
CA VAL A 56 4.51 -10.32 -9.99
C VAL A 56 4.71 -11.67 -9.32
N SER A 57 3.71 -12.19 -8.65
CA SER A 57 3.77 -13.50 -8.00
C SER A 57 4.09 -14.62 -8.98
N LYS A 58 3.45 -14.64 -10.13
CA LYS A 58 3.73 -15.60 -11.20
C LYS A 58 5.13 -15.46 -11.79
N ALA A 59 5.52 -14.24 -12.12
CA ALA A 59 6.84 -13.96 -12.70
C ALA A 59 7.98 -14.29 -11.73
N ALA A 60 7.83 -13.88 -10.47
CA ALA A 60 8.82 -14.15 -9.43
C ALA A 60 8.91 -15.64 -9.09
N SER A 61 7.78 -16.35 -9.00
CA SER A 61 7.76 -17.80 -8.80
C SER A 61 8.51 -18.54 -9.90
N ALA A 62 8.30 -18.18 -11.15
CA ALA A 62 9.00 -18.80 -12.28
C ALA A 62 10.52 -18.61 -12.20
N VAL A 63 10.97 -17.40 -11.86
CA VAL A 63 12.40 -17.10 -11.69
C VAL A 63 13.01 -17.84 -10.51
N LEU A 64 12.33 -17.83 -9.37
CA LEU A 64 12.82 -18.49 -8.16
C LEU A 64 12.84 -20.02 -8.30
N ASP A 65 11.90 -20.60 -9.01
CA ASP A 65 11.90 -22.04 -9.32
C ASP A 65 13.04 -22.42 -10.27
N ALA A 66 13.34 -21.57 -11.25
CA ALA A 66 14.40 -21.80 -12.21
C ALA A 66 15.81 -21.72 -11.61
N TYR A 67 16.05 -20.76 -10.73
CA TYR A 67 17.37 -20.52 -10.13
C TYR A 67 17.56 -21.15 -8.74
N ASP A 68 16.45 -21.48 -8.08
CA ASP A 68 16.41 -22.16 -6.76
C ASP A 68 17.41 -21.58 -5.73
N PRO A 69 17.34 -20.28 -5.44
CA PRO A 69 18.33 -19.62 -4.56
C PRO A 69 18.10 -19.89 -3.07
N ILE A 70 16.99 -20.54 -2.71
CA ILE A 70 16.59 -20.81 -1.32
C ILE A 70 16.42 -22.33 -1.13
N ASP A 71 17.22 -22.91 -0.25
CA ASP A 71 17.26 -24.36 -0.01
C ASP A 71 16.07 -24.88 0.83
N SER A 72 15.30 -24.00 1.43
CA SER A 72 14.17 -24.37 2.29
C SER A 72 12.82 -24.05 1.66
N SER A 73 11.78 -24.71 2.15
CA SER A 73 10.41 -24.39 1.77
C SER A 73 10.01 -23.00 2.27
N TYR A 74 9.26 -22.28 1.46
CA TYR A 74 8.72 -20.97 1.81
C TYR A 74 7.45 -20.69 1.04
N ARG A 75 6.66 -19.74 1.54
CA ARG A 75 5.52 -19.16 0.84
C ARG A 75 5.92 -17.80 0.28
N LEU A 76 5.62 -17.56 -0.99
CA LEU A 76 5.84 -16.26 -1.63
C LEU A 76 4.64 -15.36 -1.40
N GLU A 77 4.89 -14.18 -0.86
CA GLU A 77 3.92 -13.10 -0.74
C GLU A 77 4.41 -11.87 -1.50
N VAL A 78 3.48 -11.18 -2.14
CA VAL A 78 3.74 -9.91 -2.82
C VAL A 78 2.90 -8.84 -2.13
N SER A 79 3.56 -7.75 -1.75
CA SER A 79 2.94 -6.65 -1.01
C SER A 79 3.38 -5.31 -1.61
N SER A 80 2.59 -4.28 -1.37
CA SER A 80 2.93 -2.91 -1.76
C SER A 80 3.25 -2.07 -0.53
N PRO A 81 4.28 -1.22 -0.54
CA PRO A 81 4.50 -0.26 0.54
C PRO A 81 3.37 0.75 0.62
N GLY A 82 2.59 0.92 -0.44
CA GLY A 82 1.36 1.70 -0.44
C GLY A 82 0.30 1.21 0.54
N ALA A 83 0.37 -0.07 0.97
CA ALA A 83 -0.50 -0.62 2.01
C ALA A 83 -0.35 0.09 3.36
N GLU A 84 0.84 0.60 3.63
CA GLU A 84 1.15 1.27 4.90
C GLU A 84 1.64 2.71 4.67
N ARG A 85 1.62 3.19 3.45
CA ARG A 85 2.11 4.53 3.14
C ARG A 85 1.21 5.58 3.78
N PRO A 86 1.72 6.37 4.72
CA PRO A 86 0.93 7.40 5.36
C PRO A 86 0.57 8.49 4.35
N LEU A 87 -0.65 8.98 4.42
CA LEU A 87 -1.13 10.12 3.67
C LEU A 87 -0.78 11.40 4.45
N ARG A 88 0.26 12.08 4.04
CA ARG A 88 0.78 13.27 4.74
C ARG A 88 0.53 14.57 4.00
N THR A 89 0.55 14.53 2.68
CA THR A 89 0.38 15.70 1.83
C THR A 89 -0.92 15.62 1.06
N LEU A 90 -1.39 16.75 0.55
CA LEU A 90 -2.57 16.79 -0.31
C LEU A 90 -2.37 15.95 -1.58
N ASP A 91 -1.16 15.90 -2.11
CA ASP A 91 -0.83 15.05 -3.25
C ASP A 91 -0.93 13.56 -2.92
N ASP A 92 -0.51 13.15 -1.71
CA ASP A 92 -0.71 11.78 -1.22
C ASP A 92 -2.20 11.42 -1.21
N TRP A 93 -3.06 12.31 -0.72
CA TRP A 93 -4.50 12.11 -0.72
C TRP A 93 -5.09 12.05 -2.12
N ARG A 94 -4.64 12.92 -3.03
CA ARG A 94 -5.08 12.89 -4.42
C ARG A 94 -4.70 11.59 -5.12
N ASN A 95 -3.49 11.10 -4.88
CA ASN A 95 -3.02 9.82 -5.42
C ASN A 95 -3.74 8.61 -4.81
N ALA A 96 -4.39 8.78 -3.67
CA ALA A 96 -5.20 7.76 -3.01
C ALA A 96 -6.66 7.71 -3.50
N LEU A 97 -7.09 8.61 -4.37
CA LEU A 97 -8.44 8.59 -4.93
C LEU A 97 -8.76 7.25 -5.59
N GLY A 98 -9.91 6.69 -5.27
CA GLY A 98 -10.36 5.38 -5.72
C GLY A 98 -9.79 4.20 -4.92
N ARG A 99 -8.93 4.45 -3.94
CA ARG A 99 -8.31 3.42 -3.10
C ARG A 99 -8.93 3.39 -1.72
N ARG A 100 -8.86 2.22 -1.08
CA ARG A 100 -9.29 2.09 0.32
C ARG A 100 -8.28 2.77 1.23
N VAL A 101 -8.77 3.60 2.14
CA VAL A 101 -7.98 4.31 3.14
C VAL A 101 -8.51 4.05 4.54
N ASN A 102 -7.61 4.01 5.51
CA ASN A 102 -7.92 3.99 6.92
C ASN A 102 -7.50 5.32 7.52
N VAL A 103 -8.44 6.00 8.15
CA VAL A 103 -8.24 7.35 8.70
C VAL A 103 -8.54 7.34 10.18
N ARG A 104 -7.58 7.74 10.98
CA ARG A 104 -7.74 8.04 12.39
C ARG A 104 -7.92 9.55 12.55
N LEU A 105 -9.01 9.97 13.17
CA LEU A 105 -9.38 11.37 13.31
C LEU A 105 -9.85 11.69 14.74
N ARG A 106 -9.82 12.97 15.06
CA ARG A 106 -10.40 13.48 16.29
C ARG A 106 -11.91 13.45 16.17
N ALA A 107 -12.57 12.91 17.20
CA ALA A 107 -14.01 12.84 17.30
C ALA A 107 -14.44 13.28 18.71
N GLY A 108 -14.90 14.52 18.86
CA GLY A 108 -15.21 15.10 20.17
C GLY A 108 -13.99 15.12 21.10
N ASP A 109 -14.11 14.54 22.28
CA ASP A 109 -13.03 14.42 23.27
C ASP A 109 -12.13 13.19 23.06
N GLY A 110 -12.38 12.40 22.01
CA GLY A 110 -11.68 11.16 21.73
C GLY A 110 -11.19 11.05 20.30
N GLU A 111 -10.93 9.82 19.88
CA GLU A 111 -10.50 9.47 18.53
C GLU A 111 -11.50 8.50 17.91
N GLY A 112 -11.67 8.59 16.60
CA GLY A 112 -12.43 7.65 15.80
C GLY A 112 -11.62 7.13 14.63
N VAL A 113 -12.07 6.04 14.04
CA VAL A 113 -11.48 5.45 12.84
C VAL A 113 -12.55 5.30 11.77
N LEU A 114 -12.24 5.79 10.57
CA LEU A 114 -13.04 5.57 9.37
C LEU A 114 -12.22 4.80 8.36
N GLU A 115 -12.82 3.81 7.74
CA GLU A 115 -12.22 3.06 6.65
C GLU A 115 -13.19 2.94 5.49
N GLY A 116 -12.74 3.29 4.30
CA GLY A 116 -13.56 3.25 3.09
C GLY A 116 -12.77 3.66 1.86
N ILE A 117 -13.47 3.71 0.73
CA ILE A 117 -12.89 4.16 -0.54
C ILE A 117 -12.89 5.70 -0.58
N LEU A 118 -11.74 6.27 -0.83
CA LEU A 118 -11.64 7.72 -1.01
C LEU A 118 -12.25 8.13 -2.35
N VAL A 119 -13.36 8.82 -2.30
CA VAL A 119 -14.13 9.20 -3.52
C VAL A 119 -13.95 10.67 -3.91
N SER A 120 -13.60 11.50 -2.95
CA SER A 120 -13.42 12.94 -3.20
C SER A 120 -12.40 13.54 -2.24
N ILE A 121 -11.65 14.49 -2.74
CA ILE A 121 -10.74 15.33 -1.96
C ILE A 121 -10.84 16.77 -2.45
N SER A 122 -10.95 17.71 -1.53
CA SER A 122 -10.93 19.14 -1.83
C SER A 122 -9.93 19.87 -0.96
N ALA A 123 -9.23 20.82 -1.54
CA ALA A 123 -8.31 21.69 -0.83
C ALA A 123 -9.09 22.80 -0.11
N GLY A 124 -8.56 23.21 1.06
CA GLY A 124 -9.07 24.41 1.74
C GLY A 124 -8.79 25.69 0.97
N ALA A 125 -9.48 26.76 1.36
CA ALA A 125 -9.42 28.06 0.69
C ALA A 125 -8.02 28.75 0.71
N ASN A 126 -7.12 28.29 1.58
CA ASN A 126 -5.82 28.93 1.82
C ASN A 126 -4.62 28.27 1.13
N GLY A 127 -4.86 27.38 0.17
CA GLY A 127 -3.78 26.74 -0.60
C GLY A 127 -2.95 25.73 0.21
N ALA A 128 -2.61 24.62 -0.41
CA ALA A 128 -1.77 23.62 0.20
C ALA A 128 -0.35 24.13 0.38
N THR A 129 0.12 24.21 1.62
CA THR A 129 1.54 24.20 1.88
C THR A 129 2.03 22.75 1.89
N LEU A 130 3.17 22.53 1.28
CA LEU A 130 3.73 21.20 0.95
C LEU A 130 3.99 20.28 2.16
N ASP A 131 3.95 20.79 3.39
CA ASP A 131 4.41 20.07 4.58
C ASP A 131 3.31 19.67 5.58
N HIS A 132 2.09 20.13 5.40
CA HIS A 132 0.98 19.77 6.27
C HIS A 132 -0.29 19.54 5.45
N VAL A 133 -1.05 18.54 5.86
CA VAL A 133 -2.42 18.32 5.35
C VAL A 133 -3.16 19.64 5.41
N ALA A 134 -3.63 20.08 4.26
CA ALA A 134 -4.12 21.43 4.04
C ALA A 134 -5.15 21.89 5.09
N ASN A 135 -4.89 23.02 5.68
CA ASN A 135 -5.87 23.71 6.50
C ASN A 135 -7.18 23.91 5.73
N GLY A 136 -8.28 23.34 6.24
CA GLY A 136 -9.62 23.50 5.69
C GLY A 136 -9.98 22.60 4.51
N GLY A 137 -9.18 21.59 4.19
CA GLY A 137 -9.53 20.59 3.18
C GLY A 137 -10.55 19.58 3.69
N LYS A 138 -11.28 18.96 2.76
CA LYS A 138 -12.26 17.90 3.04
C LYS A 138 -11.99 16.66 2.21
N ALA A 139 -12.26 15.50 2.79
CA ALA A 139 -12.26 14.22 2.10
C ALA A 139 -13.61 13.54 2.29
N GLU A 140 -14.02 12.76 1.30
CA GLU A 140 -15.21 11.94 1.37
C GLU A 140 -14.84 10.47 1.19
N LEU A 141 -15.31 9.63 2.09
CA LEU A 141 -15.11 8.18 2.06
C LEU A 141 -16.43 7.48 1.79
N GLU A 142 -16.44 6.57 0.84
CA GLU A 142 -17.52 5.63 0.62
C GLU A 142 -17.27 4.34 1.42
N MET A 143 -18.13 4.08 2.38
CA MET A 143 -18.12 2.85 3.15
C MET A 143 -19.19 1.90 2.61
N ARG A 144 -18.78 0.71 2.23
CA ARG A 144 -19.68 -0.32 1.72
C ARG A 144 -20.02 -1.32 2.83
N GLU A 145 -21.28 -1.34 3.21
CA GLU A 145 -21.87 -2.37 4.05
C GLU A 145 -22.64 -3.36 3.15
N LYS A 146 -22.94 -4.56 3.65
CA LYS A 146 -23.51 -5.68 2.87
C LYS A 146 -24.66 -5.32 1.91
N HIS A 147 -25.41 -4.27 2.19
CA HIS A 147 -26.57 -3.85 1.37
C HIS A 147 -26.71 -2.33 1.18
N ARG A 148 -25.75 -1.56 1.69
CA ARG A 148 -25.79 -0.10 1.59
C ARG A 148 -24.40 0.47 1.39
N SER A 149 -24.30 1.52 0.61
CA SER A 149 -23.12 2.37 0.65
C SER A 149 -23.48 3.69 1.34
N ARG A 150 -22.54 4.18 2.11
CA ARG A 150 -22.66 5.46 2.81
C ARG A 150 -21.42 6.29 2.53
N VAL A 151 -21.60 7.55 2.22
CA VAL A 151 -20.50 8.50 2.06
C VAL A 151 -20.42 9.36 3.31
N GLU A 152 -19.27 9.40 3.95
CA GLU A 152 -18.96 10.30 5.05
C GLU A 152 -17.91 11.32 4.64
N ALA A 153 -18.18 12.57 4.94
CA ALA A 153 -17.23 13.66 4.79
C ALA A 153 -16.42 13.82 6.08
N LEU A 154 -15.14 14.12 5.93
CA LEU A 154 -14.25 14.44 7.05
C LEU A 154 -13.42 15.68 6.75
N GLU A 155 -13.11 16.42 7.79
CA GLU A 155 -12.20 17.56 7.74
C GLU A 155 -10.75 17.06 7.83
N LEU A 156 -9.89 17.47 6.90
CA LEU A 156 -8.48 17.07 6.92
C LEU A 156 -7.75 17.59 8.15
N ASP A 157 -8.19 18.72 8.72
CA ASP A 157 -7.63 19.27 9.96
C ASP A 157 -7.84 18.37 11.18
N GLU A 158 -8.84 17.51 11.16
CA GLU A 158 -9.16 16.57 12.23
C GLU A 158 -8.40 15.24 12.11
N VAL A 159 -7.74 15.01 10.98
CA VAL A 159 -7.00 13.77 10.74
C VAL A 159 -5.74 13.73 11.59
N ILE A 160 -5.61 12.69 12.39
CA ILE A 160 -4.42 12.39 13.19
C ILE A 160 -3.43 11.59 12.37
N ALA A 161 -3.92 10.56 11.67
CA ALA A 161 -3.14 9.72 10.78
C ALA A 161 -4.05 9.09 9.73
N ALA A 162 -3.53 8.92 8.53
CA ALA A 162 -4.22 8.22 7.45
C ALA A 162 -3.23 7.37 6.66
N ARG A 163 -3.71 6.25 6.16
CA ARG A 163 -2.92 5.33 5.35
C ARG A 163 -3.78 4.65 4.28
N ILE A 164 -3.14 4.25 3.20
CA ILE A 164 -3.78 3.39 2.21
C ILE A 164 -3.82 1.96 2.77
N VAL A 165 -4.96 1.30 2.61
CA VAL A 165 -5.14 -0.11 2.95
C VAL A 165 -5.20 -0.91 1.65
N VAL A 166 -4.37 -1.92 1.53
CA VAL A 166 -4.39 -2.85 0.40
C VAL A 166 -5.03 -4.15 0.86
N ASP A 167 -6.17 -4.47 0.28
CA ASP A 167 -6.76 -5.80 0.38
C ASP A 167 -6.02 -6.73 -0.61
N ILE A 168 -5.14 -7.52 -0.09
CA ILE A 168 -4.50 -8.57 -0.85
C ILE A 168 -5.22 -9.89 -0.56
#